data_186378c3f7814bac0524e6c2606283a3
#
_entry.id   186378c3f7814bac0524e6c2606283a3
#
_cell.length_a   1.000
_cell.length_b   1.000
_cell.length_c   1.000
_cell.angle_alpha   90.00
_cell.angle_beta   90.00
_cell.angle_gamma   90.00
#
_symmetry.space_group_name_H-M   'P 1'
#
loop_
_entity.id
_entity.type
_entity.pdbx_description
1 polymer ?
#
loop_
_entity_poly.entity_id
_entity_poly.type
_entity_poly.pdbx_seq_one_letter_code
_entity_poly.pdbx_strand_id
1 'polypeptide(L)'
;MPAERFVEALNEQVANEFAASHQYVAIAAHYESQTLPQLARFFYEQAVEERGHAMMMVKYLLDTDSPVRLREVGAPEGSFSDHIGPIRLALEQERTVSAQIGELFRVARDEGDYLSEQFVQWFLREQIEEVATMTELLDVAERVKDFPMWLEEYIAREKPGGGGEQDPTAPEPAGGIV
;
A
#
# COMPACT_ATOMS: atom_id res chain seq x y z
N MET A 1 18.57 -17.50 -9.72
CA MET A 1 17.54 -16.72 -10.45
C MET A 1 16.19 -17.09 -9.87
N PRO A 2 15.30 -16.13 -9.69
CA PRO A 2 13.95 -16.41 -9.21
C PRO A 2 13.20 -17.41 -10.09
N ALA A 3 12.27 -18.17 -9.52
CA ALA A 3 11.42 -19.08 -10.26
C ALA A 3 10.51 -18.29 -11.23
N GLU A 4 10.30 -18.81 -12.44
CA GLU A 4 9.52 -18.13 -13.48
C GLU A 4 8.09 -17.80 -13.02
N ARG A 5 7.48 -18.72 -12.28
CA ARG A 5 6.14 -18.54 -11.70
C ARG A 5 6.11 -17.41 -10.68
N PHE A 6 7.18 -17.25 -9.87
CA PHE A 6 7.29 -16.13 -8.94
C PHE A 6 7.46 -14.81 -9.68
N VAL A 7 8.33 -14.77 -10.70
CA VAL A 7 8.54 -13.57 -11.53
C VAL A 7 7.23 -13.08 -12.17
N GLU A 8 6.41 -14.01 -12.67
CA GLU A 8 5.12 -13.65 -13.25
C GLU A 8 4.16 -13.06 -12.17
N ALA A 9 4.06 -13.72 -11.02
CA ALA A 9 3.23 -13.24 -9.92
C ALA A 9 3.73 -11.90 -9.34
N LEU A 10 5.05 -11.68 -9.28
CA LEU A 10 5.61 -10.41 -8.82
C LEU A 10 5.33 -9.27 -9.80
N ASN A 11 5.35 -9.51 -11.13
CA ASN A 11 4.93 -8.51 -12.10
C ASN A 11 3.44 -8.14 -11.99
N GLU A 12 2.57 -9.09 -11.62
CA GLU A 12 1.17 -8.79 -11.28
C GLU A 12 1.09 -7.90 -10.02
N GLN A 13 1.89 -8.23 -9.00
CA GLN A 13 1.87 -7.45 -7.76
C GLN A 13 2.38 -6.03 -7.96
N VAL A 14 3.38 -5.79 -8.80
CA VAL A 14 3.79 -4.43 -9.18
C VAL A 14 2.60 -3.60 -9.67
N ALA A 15 1.72 -4.17 -10.49
CA ALA A 15 0.53 -3.46 -10.95
C ALA A 15 -0.50 -3.25 -9.84
N ASN A 16 -0.63 -4.20 -8.89
CA ASN A 16 -1.52 -4.07 -7.74
C ASN A 16 -1.08 -2.92 -6.82
N GLU A 17 0.23 -2.78 -6.54
CA GLU A 17 0.77 -1.67 -5.74
C GLU A 17 0.56 -0.32 -6.45
N PHE A 18 0.78 -0.24 -7.76
CA PHE A 18 0.45 0.97 -8.51
C PHE A 18 -1.05 1.27 -8.51
N ALA A 19 -1.92 0.26 -8.51
CA ALA A 19 -3.37 0.44 -8.39
C ALA A 19 -3.74 0.97 -6.99
N ALA A 20 -3.10 0.45 -5.93
CA ALA A 20 -3.27 0.93 -4.57
C ALA A 20 -2.85 2.41 -4.44
N SER A 21 -1.67 2.75 -4.93
CA SER A 21 -1.19 4.14 -5.00
C SER A 21 -2.20 5.06 -5.72
N HIS A 22 -2.70 4.63 -6.88
CA HIS A 22 -3.67 5.41 -7.66
C HIS A 22 -5.00 5.59 -6.92
N GLN A 23 -5.47 4.54 -6.24
CA GLN A 23 -6.66 4.60 -5.39
C GLN A 23 -6.49 5.59 -4.23
N TYR A 24 -5.33 5.61 -3.59
CA TYR A 24 -5.05 6.54 -2.50
C TYR A 24 -4.97 8.00 -2.97
N VAL A 25 -4.48 8.26 -4.18
CA VAL A 25 -4.58 9.61 -4.79
C VAL A 25 -6.04 10.03 -4.96
N ALA A 26 -6.91 9.13 -5.42
CA ALA A 26 -8.33 9.44 -5.59
C ALA A 26 -9.03 9.72 -4.25
N ILE A 27 -8.73 8.94 -3.22
CA ILE A 27 -9.21 9.15 -1.85
C ILE A 27 -8.72 10.49 -1.30
N ALA A 28 -7.43 10.80 -1.45
CA ALA A 28 -6.84 12.06 -1.00
C ALA A 28 -7.50 13.27 -1.66
N ALA A 29 -7.69 13.23 -2.99
CA ALA A 29 -8.36 14.28 -3.74
C ALA A 29 -9.82 14.47 -3.29
N HIS A 30 -10.53 13.38 -2.97
CA HIS A 30 -11.86 13.45 -2.38
C HIS A 30 -11.85 14.21 -1.05
N TYR A 31 -10.97 13.85 -0.11
CA TYR A 31 -10.87 14.54 1.18
C TYR A 31 -10.46 16.01 1.04
N GLU A 32 -9.55 16.32 0.14
CA GLU A 32 -9.15 17.71 -0.13
C GLU A 32 -10.36 18.53 -0.62
N SER A 33 -11.19 17.97 -1.50
CA SER A 33 -12.42 18.62 -1.98
C SER A 33 -13.45 18.87 -0.87
N GLN A 34 -13.39 18.08 0.21
CA GLN A 34 -14.25 18.20 1.39
C GLN A 34 -13.65 19.12 2.48
N THR A 35 -12.52 19.74 2.23
CA THR A 35 -11.80 20.59 3.21
C THR A 35 -11.38 19.78 4.47
N LEU A 36 -10.90 18.56 4.26
CA LEU A 36 -10.34 17.64 5.26
C LEU A 36 -8.83 17.40 4.99
N PRO A 37 -7.98 18.43 5.23
CA PRO A 37 -6.60 18.44 4.75
C PRO A 37 -5.68 17.42 5.44
N GLN A 38 -5.96 17.00 6.67
CA GLN A 38 -5.13 15.99 7.34
C GLN A 38 -5.40 14.60 6.78
N LEU A 39 -6.66 14.26 6.52
CA LEU A 39 -7.04 13.04 5.81
C LEU A 39 -6.46 13.03 4.40
N ALA A 40 -6.59 14.14 3.67
CA ALA A 40 -6.00 14.26 2.33
C ALA A 40 -4.50 14.01 2.35
N ARG A 41 -3.78 14.66 3.27
CA ARG A 41 -2.33 14.50 3.43
C ARG A 41 -1.96 13.06 3.75
N PHE A 42 -2.63 12.43 4.71
CA PHE A 42 -2.41 11.04 5.08
C PHE A 42 -2.49 10.11 3.86
N PHE A 43 -3.55 10.23 3.05
CA PHE A 43 -3.70 9.38 1.86
C PHE A 43 -2.76 9.75 0.71
N TYR A 44 -2.29 10.99 0.59
CA TYR A 44 -1.20 11.31 -0.33
C TYR A 44 0.13 10.67 0.10
N GLU A 45 0.42 10.63 1.41
CA GLU A 45 1.60 9.96 1.95
C GLU A 45 1.51 8.45 1.69
N GLN A 46 0.37 7.81 1.94
CA GLN A 46 0.11 6.40 1.59
C GLN A 46 0.26 6.13 0.09
N ALA A 47 -0.20 7.02 -0.77
CA ALA A 47 -0.01 6.87 -2.22
C ALA A 47 1.47 6.85 -2.64
N VAL A 48 2.32 7.63 -1.97
CA VAL A 48 3.77 7.62 -2.20
C VAL A 48 4.37 6.31 -1.71
N GLU A 49 3.94 5.81 -0.56
CA GLU A 49 4.41 4.57 0.04
C GLU A 49 4.12 3.37 -0.87
N GLU A 50 2.89 3.21 -1.34
CA GLU A 50 2.51 2.13 -2.27
C GLU A 50 3.29 2.19 -3.60
N ARG A 51 3.53 3.42 -4.09
CA ARG A 51 4.41 3.58 -5.23
C ARG A 51 5.83 3.09 -4.91
N GLY A 52 6.31 3.34 -3.70
CA GLY A 52 7.58 2.83 -3.20
C GLY A 52 7.63 1.31 -3.22
N HIS A 53 6.59 0.63 -2.72
CA HIS A 53 6.44 -0.83 -2.74
C HIS A 53 6.54 -1.39 -4.17
N ALA A 54 5.81 -0.81 -5.11
CA ALA A 54 5.92 -1.17 -6.53
C ALA A 54 7.36 -1.06 -7.04
N MET A 55 8.06 0.04 -6.70
CA MET A 55 9.43 0.29 -7.15
C MET A 55 10.47 -0.61 -6.48
N MET A 56 10.24 -1.06 -5.25
CA MET A 56 11.06 -2.11 -4.59
C MET A 56 10.95 -3.43 -5.34
N MET A 57 9.75 -3.83 -5.76
CA MET A 57 9.51 -5.04 -6.55
C MET A 57 10.14 -4.96 -7.93
N VAL A 58 10.04 -3.80 -8.59
CA VAL A 58 10.73 -3.52 -9.86
C VAL A 58 12.25 -3.66 -9.70
N LYS A 59 12.81 -3.09 -8.63
CA LYS A 59 14.25 -3.20 -8.32
C LYS A 59 14.67 -4.66 -8.15
N TYR A 60 13.91 -5.44 -7.39
CA TYR A 60 14.18 -6.87 -7.20
C TYR A 60 14.21 -7.65 -8.53
N LEU A 61 13.23 -7.40 -9.41
CA LEU A 61 13.20 -8.01 -10.74
C LEU A 61 14.48 -7.67 -11.56
N LEU A 62 14.88 -6.40 -11.56
CA LEU A 62 16.08 -5.93 -12.26
C LEU A 62 17.36 -6.54 -11.67
N ASP A 63 17.51 -6.55 -10.36
CA ASP A 63 18.70 -7.07 -9.67
C ASP A 63 18.87 -8.59 -9.85
N THR A 64 17.77 -9.29 -10.10
CA THR A 64 17.76 -10.73 -10.35
C THR A 64 17.78 -11.10 -11.84
N ASP A 65 18.05 -10.14 -12.72
CA ASP A 65 18.03 -10.32 -14.19
C ASP A 65 16.71 -10.95 -14.69
N SER A 66 15.60 -10.53 -14.07
CA SER A 66 14.25 -10.99 -14.38
C SER A 66 13.49 -9.95 -15.22
N PRO A 67 12.60 -10.36 -16.13
CA PRO A 67 11.89 -9.41 -16.99
C PRO A 67 10.88 -8.57 -16.16
N VAL A 68 10.96 -7.24 -16.31
CA VAL A 68 9.95 -6.30 -15.82
C VAL A 68 8.86 -6.16 -16.88
N ARG A 69 7.61 -6.46 -16.51
CA ARG A 69 6.42 -6.38 -17.38
C ARG A 69 5.36 -5.53 -16.72
N LEU A 70 5.38 -4.23 -16.97
CA LEU A 70 4.37 -3.34 -16.43
C LEU A 70 3.00 -3.69 -17.03
N ARG A 71 2.03 -3.93 -16.16
CA ARG A 71 0.66 -4.28 -16.50
C ARG A 71 -0.23 -3.04 -16.51
N GLU A 72 -1.43 -3.18 -17.04
CA GLU A 72 -2.46 -2.16 -16.98
C GLU A 72 -2.90 -1.93 -15.53
N VAL A 73 -3.08 -0.66 -15.16
CA VAL A 73 -3.62 -0.23 -13.87
C VAL A 73 -5.05 0.27 -14.08
N GLY A 74 -6.00 -0.32 -13.36
CA GLY A 74 -7.41 0.05 -13.46
C GLY A 74 -7.71 1.46 -12.95
N ALA A 75 -8.86 2.00 -13.36
CA ALA A 75 -9.34 3.28 -12.82
C ALA A 75 -9.74 3.12 -11.35
N PRO A 76 -9.37 4.07 -10.48
CA PRO A 76 -9.74 4.04 -9.06
C PRO A 76 -11.21 4.41 -8.87
N GLU A 77 -11.79 4.00 -7.75
CA GLU A 77 -13.05 4.55 -7.27
C GLU A 77 -12.84 5.96 -6.73
N GLY A 78 -13.60 6.92 -7.24
CA GLY A 78 -13.47 8.34 -6.87
C GLY A 78 -14.77 8.98 -6.38
N SER A 79 -15.85 8.20 -6.20
CA SER A 79 -17.15 8.70 -5.77
C SER A 79 -17.56 8.11 -4.43
N PHE A 80 -17.57 8.94 -3.39
CA PHE A 80 -17.92 8.55 -2.04
C PHE A 80 -19.07 9.39 -1.49
N SER A 81 -19.98 8.76 -0.74
CA SER A 81 -21.17 9.42 -0.17
C SER A 81 -20.89 10.10 1.17
N ASP A 82 -19.83 9.72 1.85
CA ASP A 82 -19.45 10.23 3.17
C ASP A 82 -17.92 10.18 3.37
N HIS A 83 -17.45 10.65 4.52
CA HIS A 83 -16.03 10.68 4.86
C HIS A 83 -15.48 9.37 5.45
N ILE A 84 -16.34 8.36 5.69
CA ILE A 84 -15.94 7.05 6.23
C ILE A 84 -15.74 6.02 5.10
N GLY A 85 -16.54 6.11 4.05
CA GLY A 85 -16.48 5.20 2.91
C GLY A 85 -15.08 5.04 2.32
N PRO A 86 -14.31 6.12 2.09
CA PRO A 86 -12.93 6.02 1.60
C PRO A 86 -12.01 5.22 2.53
N ILE A 87 -12.12 5.40 3.85
CA ILE A 87 -11.29 4.66 4.83
C ILE A 87 -11.66 3.17 4.84
N ARG A 88 -12.94 2.87 4.71
CA ARG A 88 -13.42 1.48 4.61
C ARG A 88 -12.88 0.80 3.35
N LEU A 89 -12.89 1.50 2.22
CA LEU A 89 -12.30 1.01 0.97
C LEU A 89 -10.79 0.78 1.12
N ALA A 90 -10.07 1.71 1.77
CA ALA A 90 -8.65 1.57 2.05
C ALA A 90 -8.35 0.30 2.86
N LEU A 91 -9.09 0.06 3.95
CA LEU A 91 -8.93 -1.17 4.75
C LEU A 91 -9.19 -2.45 3.94
N GLU A 92 -10.21 -2.47 3.09
CA GLU A 92 -10.49 -3.61 2.20
C GLU A 92 -9.36 -3.82 1.19
N GLN A 93 -8.78 -2.75 0.67
CA GLN A 93 -7.62 -2.79 -0.21
C GLN A 93 -6.42 -3.41 0.50
N GLU A 94 -6.06 -2.95 1.72
CA GLU A 94 -4.92 -3.50 2.45
C GLU A 94 -5.10 -4.99 2.78
N ARG A 95 -6.30 -5.41 3.11
CA ARG A 95 -6.60 -6.84 3.29
C ARG A 95 -6.42 -7.65 2.01
N THR A 96 -6.76 -7.06 0.87
CA THR A 96 -6.58 -7.69 -0.44
C THR A 96 -5.09 -7.79 -0.78
N VAL A 97 -4.33 -6.72 -0.61
CA VAL A 97 -2.87 -6.71 -0.81
C VAL A 97 -2.19 -7.71 0.12
N SER A 98 -2.59 -7.77 1.40
CA SER A 98 -2.07 -8.77 2.36
C SER A 98 -2.26 -10.21 1.87
N ALA A 99 -3.43 -10.53 1.28
CA ALA A 99 -3.67 -11.84 0.71
C ALA A 99 -2.80 -12.11 -0.52
N GLN A 100 -2.58 -11.11 -1.37
CA GLN A 100 -1.72 -11.19 -2.56
C GLN A 100 -0.25 -11.40 -2.18
N ILE A 101 0.26 -10.67 -1.20
CA ILE A 101 1.62 -10.84 -0.67
C ILE A 101 1.79 -12.23 -0.04
N GLY A 102 0.77 -12.71 0.70
CA GLY A 102 0.75 -14.08 1.21
C GLY A 102 0.82 -15.14 0.10
N GLU A 103 0.16 -14.91 -1.02
CA GLU A 103 0.24 -15.79 -2.19
C GLU A 103 1.62 -15.75 -2.86
N LEU A 104 2.24 -14.57 -2.98
CA LEU A 104 3.64 -14.45 -3.46
C LEU A 104 4.60 -15.26 -2.60
N PHE A 105 4.47 -15.16 -1.28
CA PHE A 105 5.28 -15.93 -0.35
C PHE A 105 5.09 -17.43 -0.54
N ARG A 106 3.83 -17.87 -0.71
CA ARG A 106 3.51 -19.27 -0.97
C ARG A 106 4.11 -19.77 -2.28
N VAL A 107 4.04 -18.97 -3.35
CA VAL A 107 4.63 -19.32 -4.65
C VAL A 107 6.15 -19.48 -4.53
N ALA A 108 6.85 -18.53 -3.87
CA ALA A 108 8.30 -18.63 -3.67
C ALA A 108 8.68 -19.91 -2.91
N ARG A 109 7.93 -20.24 -1.86
CA ARG A 109 8.15 -21.44 -1.04
C ARG A 109 7.91 -22.73 -1.81
N ASP A 110 6.81 -22.82 -2.56
CA ASP A 110 6.46 -24.00 -3.35
C ASP A 110 7.49 -24.30 -4.45
N GLU A 111 8.12 -23.24 -5.00
CA GLU A 111 9.18 -23.34 -5.99
C GLU A 111 10.59 -23.57 -5.37
N GLY A 112 10.70 -23.53 -4.04
CA GLY A 112 12.00 -23.61 -3.35
C GLY A 112 12.90 -22.40 -3.60
N ASP A 113 12.31 -21.27 -3.92
CA ASP A 113 13.00 -20.00 -4.20
C ASP A 113 13.21 -19.19 -2.92
N TYR A 114 14.25 -19.58 -2.18
CA TYR A 114 14.55 -19.00 -0.86
C TYR A 114 14.89 -17.51 -0.90
N LEU A 115 15.45 -17.00 -2.00
CA LEU A 115 15.76 -15.57 -2.12
C LEU A 115 14.50 -14.74 -2.30
N SER A 116 13.58 -15.20 -3.14
CA SER A 116 12.26 -14.59 -3.30
C SER A 116 11.42 -14.69 -2.03
N GLU A 117 11.46 -15.84 -1.33
CA GLU A 117 10.81 -16.01 -0.03
C GLU A 117 11.33 -14.98 0.99
N GLN A 118 12.65 -14.76 1.07
CA GLN A 118 13.25 -13.77 1.96
C GLN A 118 12.86 -12.34 1.57
N PHE A 119 12.82 -12.02 0.29
CA PHE A 119 12.40 -10.71 -0.21
C PHE A 119 10.97 -10.37 0.21
N VAL A 120 10.04 -11.31 0.02
CA VAL A 120 8.60 -11.10 0.34
C VAL A 120 8.36 -10.99 1.84
N GLN A 121 9.23 -11.53 2.72
CA GLN A 121 9.05 -11.47 4.17
C GLN A 121 8.96 -10.04 4.72
N TRP A 122 9.64 -9.08 4.10
CA TRP A 122 9.53 -7.68 4.49
C TRP A 122 8.11 -7.17 4.27
N PHE A 123 7.54 -7.40 3.10
CA PHE A 123 6.16 -6.98 2.76
C PHE A 123 5.11 -7.67 3.63
N LEU A 124 5.32 -8.91 4.07
CA LEU A 124 4.41 -9.57 5.03
C LEU A 124 4.37 -8.85 6.38
N ARG A 125 5.49 -8.30 6.84
CA ARG A 125 5.50 -7.50 8.08
C ARG A 125 4.85 -6.15 7.88
N GLU A 126 5.15 -5.49 6.77
CA GLU A 126 4.58 -4.21 6.38
C GLU A 126 3.05 -4.28 6.35
N GLN A 127 2.50 -5.30 5.73
CA GLN A 127 1.06 -5.52 5.65
C GLN A 127 0.37 -5.69 7.01
N ILE A 128 1.05 -6.12 8.05
CA ILE A 128 0.50 -6.14 9.41
C ILE A 128 0.28 -4.71 9.91
N GLU A 129 1.24 -3.82 9.66
CA GLU A 129 1.19 -2.42 10.07
C GLU A 129 0.15 -1.65 9.26
N GLU A 130 0.08 -1.85 7.94
CA GLU A 130 -0.89 -1.21 7.05
C GLU A 130 -2.34 -1.56 7.44
N VAL A 131 -2.64 -2.85 7.64
CA VAL A 131 -3.98 -3.28 8.05
C VAL A 131 -4.32 -2.76 9.46
N ALA A 132 -3.36 -2.72 10.38
CA ALA A 132 -3.57 -2.19 11.73
C ALA A 132 -3.87 -0.69 11.67
N THR A 133 -3.10 0.08 10.91
CA THR A 133 -3.28 1.53 10.70
C THR A 133 -4.66 1.86 10.12
N MET A 134 -5.06 1.18 9.05
CA MET A 134 -6.37 1.42 8.43
C MET A 134 -7.52 0.95 9.32
N THR A 135 -7.34 -0.11 10.11
CA THR A 135 -8.34 -0.58 11.09
C THR A 135 -8.54 0.47 12.18
N GLU A 136 -7.46 0.98 12.77
CA GLU A 136 -7.51 2.01 13.80
C GLU A 136 -8.16 3.29 13.27
N LEU A 137 -7.77 3.72 12.08
CA LEU A 137 -8.32 4.92 11.44
C LEU A 137 -9.84 4.77 11.20
N LEU A 138 -10.30 3.60 10.75
CA LEU A 138 -11.72 3.32 10.55
C LEU A 138 -12.47 3.33 11.88
N ASP A 139 -11.92 2.69 12.90
CA ASP A 139 -12.53 2.66 14.26
C ASP A 139 -12.71 4.06 14.85
N VAL A 140 -11.72 4.94 14.67
CA VAL A 140 -11.82 6.34 15.12
C VAL A 140 -12.84 7.08 14.28
N ALA A 141 -12.81 6.95 12.96
CA ALA A 141 -13.75 7.61 12.06
C ALA A 141 -15.20 7.25 12.37
N GLU A 142 -15.50 5.99 12.65
CA GLU A 142 -16.85 5.54 13.02
C GLU A 142 -17.31 6.09 14.38
N ARG A 143 -16.39 6.22 15.36
CA ARG A 143 -16.72 6.83 16.67
C ARG A 143 -17.05 8.32 16.57
N VAL A 144 -16.42 9.03 15.64
CA VAL A 144 -16.60 10.48 15.47
C VAL A 144 -17.36 10.82 14.17
N LYS A 145 -18.16 9.91 13.66
CA LYS A 145 -18.86 10.00 12.36
C LYS A 145 -19.63 11.31 12.14
N ASP A 146 -20.19 11.90 13.20
CA ASP A 146 -20.96 13.14 13.13
C ASP A 146 -20.06 14.40 13.27
N PHE A 147 -18.77 14.23 13.52
CA PHE A 147 -17.81 15.30 13.80
C PHE A 147 -16.48 15.06 13.08
N PRO A 148 -16.42 15.15 11.73
CA PRO A 148 -15.21 14.85 10.95
C PRO A 148 -13.99 15.69 11.34
N MET A 149 -14.18 16.88 11.92
CA MET A 149 -13.09 17.71 12.42
C MET A 149 -12.34 17.07 13.59
N TRP A 150 -12.96 16.20 14.35
CA TRP A 150 -12.27 15.45 15.42
C TRP A 150 -11.38 14.35 14.84
N LEU A 151 -11.75 13.80 13.68
CA LEU A 151 -10.89 12.88 12.96
C LEU A 151 -9.66 13.58 12.39
N GLU A 152 -9.84 14.79 11.84
CA GLU A 152 -8.74 15.66 11.43
C GLU A 152 -7.75 15.95 12.59
N GLU A 153 -8.30 16.31 13.75
CA GLU A 153 -7.48 16.59 14.95
C GLU A 153 -6.75 15.33 15.45
N TYR A 154 -7.41 14.16 15.40
CA TYR A 154 -6.78 12.89 15.71
C TYR A 154 -5.59 12.61 14.81
N ILE A 155 -5.75 12.70 13.49
CA ILE A 155 -4.66 12.45 12.51
C ILE A 155 -3.51 13.45 12.72
N ALA A 156 -3.81 14.72 12.91
CA ALA A 156 -2.79 15.75 13.15
C ALA A 156 -1.93 15.47 14.41
N ARG A 157 -2.54 14.90 15.45
CA ARG A 157 -1.88 14.61 16.72
C ARG A 157 -1.16 13.27 16.74
N GLU A 158 -1.83 12.20 16.34
CA GLU A 158 -1.33 10.83 16.49
C GLU A 158 -0.47 10.38 15.31
N LYS A 159 -0.64 10.99 14.12
CA LYS A 159 0.09 10.64 12.89
C LYS A 159 0.09 9.14 12.62
N PRO A 160 -1.10 8.52 12.45
CA PRO A 160 -1.20 7.10 12.18
C PRO A 160 -0.33 6.72 10.96
N GLY A 161 0.26 5.51 10.97
CA GLY A 161 1.18 5.09 9.91
C GLY A 161 2.63 5.58 10.06
N GLY A 162 2.98 6.18 11.22
CA GLY A 162 4.36 6.53 11.60
C GLY A 162 5.07 7.42 10.59
N GLY A 163 4.88 8.72 10.67
CA GLY A 163 5.46 9.66 9.71
C GLY A 163 6.98 9.53 9.53
N GLY A 164 7.43 8.85 8.51
CA GLY A 164 8.67 9.13 7.80
C GLY A 164 9.98 8.60 8.36
N GLU A 165 10.01 7.70 9.34
CA GLU A 165 11.23 6.93 9.59
C GLU A 165 11.31 5.77 8.59
N GLN A 166 12.27 5.87 7.66
CA GLN A 166 12.54 4.76 6.74
C GLN A 166 13.01 3.54 7.55
N ASP A 167 12.31 2.42 7.41
CA ASP A 167 12.78 1.14 7.94
C ASP A 167 14.13 0.79 7.28
N PRO A 168 15.23 0.72 8.06
CA PRO A 168 16.55 0.41 7.50
C PRO A 168 16.63 -1.02 6.91
N THR A 169 15.61 -1.84 7.11
CA THR A 169 15.50 -3.20 6.56
C THR A 169 14.64 -3.25 5.29
N ALA A 170 14.04 -2.13 4.88
CA ALA A 170 13.25 -2.05 3.67
C ALA A 170 14.12 -2.32 2.42
N PRO A 171 13.59 -3.04 1.42
CA PRO A 171 14.26 -3.15 0.12
C PRO A 171 14.46 -1.78 -0.54
N GLU A 172 15.53 -1.62 -1.31
CA GLU A 172 15.75 -0.38 -2.05
C GLU A 172 14.80 -0.28 -3.25
N PRO A 173 14.15 0.88 -3.48
CA PRO A 173 13.33 1.10 -4.65
C PRO A 173 14.18 1.36 -5.90
N ALA A 174 13.69 0.99 -7.08
CA ALA A 174 14.32 1.32 -8.35
C ALA A 174 14.39 2.85 -8.53
N GLY A 175 15.57 3.35 -8.92
CA GLY A 175 15.81 4.78 -9.10
C GLY A 175 16.15 5.54 -7.81
N GLY A 176 16.12 4.90 -6.64
CA GLY A 176 16.45 5.52 -5.35
C GLY A 176 15.52 6.67 -4.92
N ILE A 177 14.33 6.75 -5.52
CA ILE A 177 13.35 7.82 -5.27
C ILE A 177 12.05 7.18 -4.80
N VAL A 178 11.63 7.53 -3.59
CA VAL A 178 10.32 7.21 -3.01
C VAL A 178 9.50 8.47 -2.93
#